data_a314ba7268ffaf5bb3db30e5e0266794
#
_entry.id   a314ba7268ffaf5bb3db30e5e0266794
#
_cell.length_a   1.000
_cell.length_b   1.000
_cell.length_c   1.000
_cell.angle_alpha   90.00
_cell.angle_beta   90.00
_cell.angle_gamma   90.00
#
_symmetry.space_group_name_H-M   'P 1'
#
loop_
_entity.id
_entity.type
_entity.pdbx_description
1 polymer ?
#
loop_
_entity_poly.entity_id
_entity_poly.type
_entity_poly.pdbx_seq_one_letter_code
_entity_poly.pdbx_strand_id
1 'polypeptide(L)'
;MGRSVKKAEGTRLKAEGRKNKLLPSLSVNIAGIQLKNPIMTASGTFGYGEEFTSYMDLNRLGAVVVKGLSLKPRQGNPPPRVVETAAGMLNSIGLQNIGVEAFIKDKLPFLRKFDTKVVVNFFGDSIEEYCEAAKVLGSADGIAGLEMNISCPNKQEGWLEFGTNPEMTFKVVNAVRKCTKLPVIVKLSPNVTDITVIAKAAVDAGADALSLINTLSGMAVDINTRRPKLGNVIGGLSGPAIKPVALKMVWQVAKTVQVPLIGIGGIMTAEDAIEFMLVGASAVQVGTANFIDPSASIKIIEGVEGYFKRNGIKSVKELVGSLR
;
A
#
# COMPACT_ATOMS: atom_id res chain seq x y z
N MET A 1 28.05 84.70 3.40
CA MET A 1 28.43 83.39 2.86
C MET A 1 27.71 82.30 3.73
N GLY A 2 26.53 81.89 3.29
CA GLY A 2 25.72 80.94 3.97
C GLY A 2 25.62 79.65 3.13
N ARG A 3 26.09 78.50 3.62
CA ARG A 3 25.88 77.21 2.95
C ARG A 3 24.67 76.50 3.60
N SER A 4 23.63 76.34 2.76
CA SER A 4 22.46 75.56 3.01
C SER A 4 22.80 74.05 3.04
N VAL A 5 22.44 73.37 4.13
CA VAL A 5 22.56 71.95 4.23
C VAL A 5 21.21 71.29 3.88
N LYS A 6 21.13 70.63 2.73
CA LYS A 6 19.96 69.83 2.32
C LYS A 6 19.87 68.57 3.18
N LYS A 7 18.73 68.41 3.90
CA LYS A 7 18.32 67.16 4.55
C LYS A 7 18.01 66.10 3.50
N ALA A 8 18.66 64.95 3.61
CA ALA A 8 18.32 63.76 2.85
C ALA A 8 17.10 63.06 3.51
N GLU A 9 16.01 62.96 2.77
CA GLU A 9 14.85 62.16 3.13
C GLU A 9 15.18 60.66 2.93
N GLY A 10 15.26 59.93 4.04
CA GLY A 10 15.44 58.47 4.02
C GLY A 10 14.15 57.75 3.61
N THR A 11 14.19 57.15 2.43
CA THR A 11 13.11 56.28 1.93
C THR A 11 13.05 55.00 2.83
N ARG A 12 12.04 54.94 3.69
CA ARG A 12 11.71 53.70 4.44
C ARG A 12 11.17 52.66 3.43
N LEU A 13 11.99 51.71 3.07
CA LEU A 13 11.56 50.46 2.44
C LEU A 13 10.62 49.73 3.39
N LYS A 14 9.34 49.68 3.03
CA LYS A 14 8.35 48.81 3.70
C LYS A 14 8.81 47.36 3.52
N ALA A 15 9.17 46.72 4.61
CA ALA A 15 9.34 45.28 4.65
C ALA A 15 7.96 44.64 4.35
N GLU A 16 7.77 44.18 3.12
CA GLU A 16 6.64 43.32 2.77
C GLU A 16 6.72 42.06 3.61
N GLY A 17 5.70 41.89 4.44
CA GLY A 17 5.58 40.74 5.33
C GLY A 17 5.64 39.44 4.54
N ARG A 18 6.70 38.68 4.72
CA ARG A 18 6.74 37.25 4.34
C ARG A 18 5.56 36.60 5.02
N LYS A 19 4.45 36.38 4.30
CA LYS A 19 3.40 35.47 4.72
C LYS A 19 4.08 34.13 4.97
N ASN A 20 4.10 33.70 6.22
CA ASN A 20 4.52 32.36 6.60
C ASN A 20 3.66 31.39 5.79
N LYS A 21 4.17 30.89 4.65
CA LYS A 21 3.51 29.81 3.91
C LYS A 21 3.60 28.58 4.81
N LEU A 22 2.50 28.26 5.48
CA LEU A 22 2.35 26.98 6.19
C LEU A 22 2.77 25.87 5.21
N LEU A 23 3.72 25.05 5.64
CA LEU A 23 4.12 23.87 4.86
C LEU A 23 2.90 22.96 4.68
N PRO A 24 2.74 22.34 3.50
CA PRO A 24 1.63 21.43 3.26
C PRO A 24 1.70 20.26 4.23
N SER A 25 0.55 19.84 4.77
CA SER A 25 0.44 18.64 5.59
C SER A 25 0.24 17.43 4.69
N LEU A 26 1.20 16.51 4.68
CA LEU A 26 1.05 15.22 4.03
C LEU A 26 0.38 14.18 4.92
N SER A 27 0.08 14.51 6.18
CA SER A 27 -0.53 13.56 7.11
C SER A 27 -1.92 13.13 6.65
N VAL A 28 -2.23 11.85 6.86
CA VAL A 28 -3.51 11.24 6.49
C VAL A 28 -3.93 10.22 7.54
N ASN A 29 -5.24 10.11 7.76
CA ASN A 29 -5.81 9.09 8.63
C ASN A 29 -6.44 7.98 7.80
N ILE A 30 -6.00 6.75 8.00
CA ILE A 30 -6.55 5.54 7.36
C ILE A 30 -7.21 4.70 8.44
N ALA A 31 -8.52 4.81 8.56
CA ALA A 31 -9.30 4.01 9.51
C ALA A 31 -8.76 4.07 10.97
N GLY A 32 -8.37 5.25 11.44
CA GLY A 32 -7.77 5.44 12.76
C GLY A 32 -6.25 5.33 12.80
N ILE A 33 -5.61 4.83 11.76
CA ILE A 33 -4.15 4.80 11.63
C ILE A 33 -3.66 6.16 11.14
N GLN A 34 -3.02 6.92 12.02
CA GLN A 34 -2.47 8.23 11.65
C GLN A 34 -1.11 8.05 10.98
N LEU A 35 -1.03 8.36 9.69
CA LEU A 35 0.18 8.33 8.88
C LEU A 35 0.76 9.75 8.74
N LYS A 36 2.08 9.89 8.79
CA LYS A 36 2.76 11.19 8.60
C LYS A 36 2.76 11.66 7.14
N ASN A 37 2.65 10.75 6.20
CA ASN A 37 2.45 10.96 4.77
C ASN A 37 1.72 9.77 4.15
N PRO A 38 1.16 9.90 2.93
CA PRO A 38 0.30 8.86 2.34
C PRO A 38 1.09 7.71 1.67
N ILE A 39 2.41 7.67 1.78
CA ILE A 39 3.24 6.68 1.08
C ILE A 39 3.57 5.53 2.02
N MET A 40 3.16 4.34 1.62
CA MET A 40 3.38 3.08 2.32
C MET A 40 4.16 2.12 1.41
N THR A 41 4.84 1.14 1.99
CA THR A 41 5.40 0.03 1.20
C THR A 41 4.31 -1.01 0.89
N ALA A 42 4.44 -1.75 -0.23
CA ALA A 42 3.52 -2.84 -0.54
C ALA A 42 4.04 -4.17 0.03
N SER A 43 3.12 -5.00 0.52
CA SER A 43 3.47 -6.34 1.00
C SER A 43 4.11 -7.18 -0.11
N GLY A 44 5.07 -8.03 0.28
CA GLY A 44 5.76 -8.93 -0.66
C GLY A 44 6.94 -8.33 -1.40
N THR A 45 7.12 -7.01 -1.39
CA THR A 45 8.23 -6.32 -2.08
C THR A 45 9.17 -5.58 -1.14
N PHE A 46 8.90 -5.61 0.16
CA PHE A 46 9.68 -4.89 1.17
C PHE A 46 10.14 -5.79 2.34
N GLY A 47 10.01 -7.10 2.20
CA GLY A 47 10.38 -8.04 3.25
C GLY A 47 9.76 -7.70 4.60
N TYR A 48 10.61 -7.59 5.62
CA TYR A 48 10.25 -7.09 6.95
C TYR A 48 10.91 -5.74 7.25
N GLY A 49 11.42 -5.04 6.22
CA GLY A 49 11.98 -3.69 6.30
C GLY A 49 13.47 -3.64 6.62
N GLU A 50 14.03 -4.66 7.25
CA GLU A 50 15.45 -4.70 7.67
C GLU A 50 16.40 -4.57 6.47
N GLU A 51 16.05 -5.23 5.37
CA GLU A 51 16.82 -5.27 4.14
C GLU A 51 16.97 -3.90 3.46
N PHE A 52 16.07 -2.96 3.76
CA PHE A 52 16.03 -1.65 3.13
C PHE A 52 16.71 -0.53 3.92
N THR A 53 17.13 -0.79 5.16
CA THR A 53 17.72 0.24 6.03
C THR A 53 19.06 0.80 5.53
N SER A 54 19.78 0.06 4.70
CA SER A 54 20.98 0.55 4.04
C SER A 54 20.70 1.54 2.89
N TYR A 55 19.47 1.61 2.41
CA TYR A 55 19.06 2.41 1.25
C TYR A 55 18.16 3.58 1.61
N MET A 56 17.43 3.49 2.73
CA MET A 56 16.51 4.53 3.14
C MET A 56 16.30 4.57 4.67
N ASP A 57 15.91 5.73 5.16
CA ASP A 57 15.44 5.91 6.53
C ASP A 57 13.96 5.55 6.64
N LEU A 58 13.64 4.44 7.32
CA LEU A 58 12.27 3.97 7.52
C LEU A 58 11.41 4.96 8.31
N ASN A 59 12.01 5.85 9.11
CA ASN A 59 11.28 6.90 9.82
C ASN A 59 10.54 7.85 8.87
N ARG A 60 10.95 7.92 7.61
CA ARG A 60 10.31 8.80 6.61
C ARG A 60 9.03 8.23 6.02
N LEU A 61 8.83 6.91 6.09
CA LEU A 61 7.65 6.25 5.53
C LEU A 61 6.39 6.53 6.35
N GLY A 62 5.24 6.64 5.69
CA GLY A 62 3.93 6.69 6.34
C GLY A 62 3.64 5.39 7.08
N ALA A 63 3.85 4.26 6.41
CA ALA A 63 3.80 2.93 7.02
C ALA A 63 4.68 1.92 6.27
N VAL A 64 5.13 0.90 7.01
CA VAL A 64 5.69 -0.32 6.44
C VAL A 64 4.60 -1.39 6.44
N VAL A 65 4.22 -1.87 5.24
CA VAL A 65 3.39 -3.06 5.10
C VAL A 65 4.30 -4.26 4.89
N VAL A 66 4.36 -5.13 5.87
CA VAL A 66 5.30 -6.26 5.87
C VAL A 66 4.88 -7.38 4.92
N LYS A 67 5.80 -8.30 4.65
CA LYS A 67 5.55 -9.54 3.92
C LYS A 67 4.33 -10.27 4.48
N GLY A 68 3.46 -10.78 3.60
CA GLY A 68 2.28 -11.51 4.01
C GLY A 68 2.62 -12.74 4.89
N LEU A 69 1.92 -12.86 6.01
CA LEU A 69 2.11 -13.88 7.02
C LEU A 69 0.92 -14.84 7.06
N SER A 70 1.19 -16.11 7.21
CA SER A 70 0.22 -17.13 7.63
C SER A 70 0.45 -17.52 9.09
N LEU A 71 -0.52 -18.21 9.68
CA LEU A 71 -0.41 -18.69 11.07
C LEU A 71 0.88 -19.48 11.28
N LYS A 72 1.18 -20.40 10.36
CA LYS A 72 2.41 -21.23 10.35
C LYS A 72 3.34 -20.79 9.22
N PRO A 73 4.67 -21.05 9.32
CA PRO A 73 5.61 -20.78 8.24
C PRO A 73 5.27 -21.54 6.95
N ARG A 74 5.62 -20.92 5.79
CA ARG A 74 5.49 -21.55 4.46
C ARG A 74 6.78 -21.45 3.67
N GLN A 75 7.12 -22.54 2.97
CA GLN A 75 8.33 -22.63 2.12
C GLN A 75 8.17 -21.89 0.79
N GLY A 76 6.93 -21.69 0.32
CA GLY A 76 6.65 -21.14 -1.00
C GLY A 76 6.82 -22.16 -2.13
N ASN A 77 6.75 -21.64 -3.36
CA ASN A 77 6.88 -22.46 -4.58
C ASN A 77 8.36 -22.76 -4.91
N PRO A 78 8.65 -23.81 -5.67
CA PRO A 78 9.97 -24.02 -6.25
C PRO A 78 10.33 -22.94 -7.29
N PRO A 79 11.62 -22.62 -7.48
CA PRO A 79 12.07 -21.72 -8.55
C PRO A 79 11.90 -22.36 -9.96
N PRO A 80 11.90 -21.52 -11.03
CA PRO A 80 11.96 -20.06 -11.05
C PRO A 80 10.66 -19.40 -10.56
N ARG A 81 10.79 -18.38 -9.69
CA ARG A 81 9.65 -17.73 -9.04
C ARG A 81 9.40 -16.29 -9.46
N VAL A 82 10.32 -15.71 -10.22
CA VAL A 82 10.27 -14.33 -10.69
C VAL A 82 10.76 -14.29 -12.14
N VAL A 83 10.07 -13.51 -12.97
CA VAL A 83 10.43 -13.27 -14.37
C VAL A 83 10.11 -11.82 -14.72
N GLU A 84 11.07 -11.12 -15.31
CA GLU A 84 10.85 -9.79 -15.85
C GLU A 84 9.96 -9.84 -17.10
N THR A 85 9.19 -8.78 -17.31
CA THR A 85 8.37 -8.53 -18.50
C THR A 85 8.74 -7.18 -19.09
N ALA A 86 8.23 -6.84 -20.27
CA ALA A 86 8.53 -5.58 -20.95
C ALA A 86 8.20 -4.32 -20.11
N ALA A 87 7.23 -4.40 -19.20
CA ALA A 87 6.80 -3.26 -18.37
C ALA A 87 6.43 -3.67 -16.93
N GLY A 88 7.21 -4.57 -16.35
CA GLY A 88 6.98 -5.04 -14.98
C GLY A 88 7.58 -6.41 -14.74
N MET A 89 6.95 -7.19 -13.87
CA MET A 89 7.42 -8.52 -13.51
C MET A 89 6.27 -9.48 -13.20
N LEU A 90 6.50 -10.76 -13.46
CA LEU A 90 5.68 -11.85 -12.98
C LEU A 90 6.34 -12.49 -11.75
N ASN A 91 5.53 -12.78 -10.73
CA ASN A 91 6.01 -13.53 -9.57
C ASN A 91 5.07 -14.68 -9.23
N SER A 92 5.67 -15.76 -8.73
CA SER A 92 4.99 -16.93 -8.20
C SER A 92 5.73 -17.42 -6.95
N ILE A 93 5.83 -16.54 -5.95
CA ILE A 93 6.58 -16.81 -4.70
C ILE A 93 5.95 -17.94 -3.88
N GLY A 94 4.62 -18.15 -4.01
CA GLY A 94 3.91 -19.18 -3.25
C GLY A 94 3.75 -18.82 -1.78
N LEU A 95 3.62 -17.53 -1.46
CA LEU A 95 3.34 -17.03 -0.11
C LEU A 95 4.38 -17.45 0.96
N GLN A 96 5.65 -17.65 0.55
CA GLN A 96 6.75 -17.95 1.48
C GLN A 96 6.79 -16.91 2.61
N ASN A 97 6.79 -17.37 3.87
CA ASN A 97 6.86 -16.52 5.05
C ASN A 97 7.27 -17.30 6.31
N ILE A 98 7.63 -16.58 7.35
CA ILE A 98 8.15 -17.15 8.61
C ILE A 98 7.05 -17.47 9.63
N GLY A 99 5.77 -17.18 9.35
CA GLY A 99 4.67 -17.31 10.29
C GLY A 99 4.54 -16.17 11.28
N VAL A 100 3.34 -16.02 11.87
CA VAL A 100 3.02 -14.87 12.75
C VAL A 100 3.84 -14.86 14.03
N GLU A 101 4.11 -16.00 14.65
CA GLU A 101 4.87 -16.09 15.92
C GLU A 101 6.33 -15.65 15.73
N ALA A 102 7.00 -16.16 14.71
CA ALA A 102 8.38 -15.79 14.40
C ALA A 102 8.48 -14.30 14.01
N PHE A 103 7.51 -13.76 13.28
CA PHE A 103 7.46 -12.33 12.99
C PHE A 103 7.39 -11.49 14.26
N ILE A 104 6.47 -11.82 15.18
CA ILE A 104 6.28 -11.07 16.44
C ILE A 104 7.56 -11.14 17.30
N LYS A 105 8.19 -12.30 17.36
CA LYS A 105 9.38 -12.53 18.17
C LYS A 105 10.63 -11.89 17.58
N ASP A 106 10.87 -12.05 16.27
CA ASP A 106 12.18 -11.81 15.67
C ASP A 106 12.24 -10.54 14.80
N LYS A 107 11.10 -10.11 14.21
CA LYS A 107 11.08 -8.98 13.25
C LYS A 107 10.36 -7.74 13.78
N LEU A 108 9.28 -7.90 14.50
CA LEU A 108 8.52 -6.76 15.04
C LEU A 108 9.33 -5.89 16.01
N PRO A 109 10.22 -6.43 16.90
CA PRO A 109 11.07 -5.60 17.76
C PRO A 109 12.02 -4.68 17.00
N PHE A 110 12.47 -5.10 15.80
CA PHE A 110 13.28 -4.23 14.94
C PHE A 110 12.44 -3.07 14.39
N LEU A 111 11.25 -3.35 13.84
CA LEU A 111 10.37 -2.32 13.27
C LEU A 111 9.92 -1.29 14.31
N ARG A 112 9.76 -1.66 15.58
CA ARG A 112 9.39 -0.78 16.67
C ARG A 112 10.44 0.31 16.98
N LYS A 113 11.66 0.19 16.47
CA LYS A 113 12.72 1.19 16.65
C LYS A 113 12.48 2.44 15.79
N PHE A 114 11.58 2.37 14.83
CA PHE A 114 11.33 3.44 13.86
C PHE A 114 10.00 4.14 14.14
N ASP A 115 9.98 5.45 13.91
CA ASP A 115 8.75 6.25 13.89
C ASP A 115 8.02 6.08 12.57
N THR A 116 7.56 4.87 12.30
CA THR A 116 6.69 4.51 11.17
C THR A 116 5.59 3.57 11.65
N LYS A 117 4.46 3.52 10.97
CA LYS A 117 3.40 2.58 11.32
C LYS A 117 3.69 1.21 10.72
N VAL A 118 3.47 0.16 11.52
CA VAL A 118 3.60 -1.22 11.04
C VAL A 118 2.21 -1.75 10.74
N VAL A 119 1.96 -2.08 9.47
CA VAL A 119 0.75 -2.77 9.01
C VAL A 119 1.15 -4.18 8.63
N VAL A 120 0.47 -5.17 9.18
CA VAL A 120 0.79 -6.58 8.92
C VAL A 120 -0.14 -7.13 7.86
N ASN A 121 0.41 -7.46 6.69
CA ASN A 121 -0.31 -8.23 5.69
C ASN A 121 -0.40 -9.69 6.17
N PHE A 122 -1.59 -10.30 6.09
CA PHE A 122 -1.79 -11.68 6.53
C PHE A 122 -2.83 -12.39 5.68
N PHE A 123 -2.82 -13.72 5.73
CA PHE A 123 -3.72 -14.58 4.99
C PHE A 123 -3.88 -15.94 5.70
N GLY A 124 -4.89 -16.71 5.29
CA GLY A 124 -5.15 -18.07 5.72
C GLY A 124 -5.69 -18.93 4.58
N ASP A 125 -5.71 -20.24 4.75
CA ASP A 125 -6.32 -21.21 3.83
C ASP A 125 -7.77 -21.55 4.23
N SER A 126 -8.20 -21.09 5.41
CA SER A 126 -9.57 -21.21 5.93
C SER A 126 -9.95 -19.98 6.76
N ILE A 127 -11.24 -19.81 7.03
CA ILE A 127 -11.75 -18.71 7.88
C ILE A 127 -11.14 -18.81 9.28
N GLU A 128 -10.98 -20.01 9.82
CA GLU A 128 -10.41 -20.26 11.14
C GLU A 128 -8.96 -19.80 11.21
N GLU A 129 -8.15 -20.11 10.18
CA GLU A 129 -6.76 -19.64 10.10
C GLU A 129 -6.65 -18.12 10.02
N TYR A 130 -7.52 -17.44 9.25
CA TYR A 130 -7.58 -16.00 9.24
C TYR A 130 -7.91 -15.44 10.62
N CYS A 131 -8.90 -16.00 11.30
CA CYS A 131 -9.30 -15.56 12.63
C CYS A 131 -8.20 -15.76 13.66
N GLU A 132 -7.54 -16.91 13.66
CA GLU A 132 -6.46 -17.22 14.60
C GLU A 132 -5.25 -16.31 14.37
N ALA A 133 -4.83 -16.12 13.10
CA ALA A 133 -3.77 -15.20 12.77
C ALA A 133 -4.12 -13.76 13.21
N ALA A 134 -5.36 -13.31 12.98
CA ALA A 134 -5.81 -11.97 13.40
C ALA A 134 -5.81 -11.79 14.92
N LYS A 135 -6.19 -12.82 15.69
CA LYS A 135 -6.12 -12.81 17.17
C LYS A 135 -4.68 -12.66 17.66
N VAL A 136 -3.78 -13.51 17.15
CA VAL A 136 -2.36 -13.52 17.56
C VAL A 136 -1.72 -12.16 17.21
N LEU A 137 -1.91 -11.68 15.99
CA LEU A 137 -1.38 -10.36 15.57
C LEU A 137 -2.04 -9.21 16.35
N GLY A 138 -3.34 -9.31 16.64
CA GLY A 138 -4.09 -8.29 17.37
C GLY A 138 -3.70 -8.16 18.85
N SER A 139 -3.05 -9.17 19.42
CA SER A 139 -2.53 -9.15 20.80
C SER A 139 -1.09 -8.59 20.87
N ALA A 140 -0.41 -8.47 19.73
CA ALA A 140 0.96 -7.99 19.70
C ALA A 140 1.00 -6.45 19.69
N ASP A 141 1.76 -5.89 20.62
CA ASP A 141 1.97 -4.45 20.71
C ASP A 141 2.86 -3.92 19.56
N GLY A 142 2.59 -2.72 19.05
CA GLY A 142 3.35 -2.08 17.97
C GLY A 142 2.84 -2.37 16.55
N ILE A 143 1.73 -3.09 16.39
CA ILE A 143 1.03 -3.26 15.12
C ILE A 143 -0.08 -2.19 15.04
N ALA A 144 -0.07 -1.39 13.97
CA ALA A 144 -1.03 -0.31 13.79
C ALA A 144 -2.31 -0.76 13.08
N GLY A 145 -2.25 -1.81 12.26
CA GLY A 145 -3.39 -2.36 11.53
C GLY A 145 -3.04 -3.66 10.82
N LEU A 146 -4.08 -4.34 10.36
CA LEU A 146 -3.99 -5.62 9.65
C LEU A 146 -4.44 -5.44 8.20
N GLU A 147 -3.59 -5.82 7.23
CA GLU A 147 -3.97 -5.90 5.82
C GLU A 147 -4.31 -7.35 5.48
N MET A 148 -5.60 -7.63 5.35
CA MET A 148 -6.12 -8.96 5.07
C MET A 148 -6.06 -9.26 3.57
N ASN A 149 -5.19 -10.16 3.15
CA ASN A 149 -5.07 -10.59 1.76
C ASN A 149 -6.07 -11.70 1.45
N ILE A 150 -7.16 -11.36 0.76
CA ILE A 150 -8.22 -12.31 0.38
C ILE A 150 -8.03 -12.97 -0.99
N SER A 151 -6.88 -12.74 -1.65
CA SER A 151 -6.53 -13.42 -2.92
C SER A 151 -5.97 -14.83 -2.71
N CYS A 152 -6.10 -15.40 -1.51
CA CYS A 152 -5.70 -16.77 -1.23
C CYS A 152 -6.84 -17.73 -1.52
N PRO A 153 -6.54 -18.94 -2.08
CA PRO A 153 -7.56 -19.94 -2.34
C PRO A 153 -8.06 -20.56 -1.03
N ASN A 154 -9.38 -20.75 -0.92
CA ASN A 154 -10.00 -21.51 0.14
C ASN A 154 -9.86 -23.01 -0.14
N LYS A 155 -9.01 -23.70 0.61
CA LYS A 155 -8.78 -25.13 0.43
C LYS A 155 -9.97 -26.00 0.81
N GLN A 156 -10.83 -25.51 1.70
CA GLN A 156 -12.03 -26.24 2.17
C GLN A 156 -13.17 -26.18 1.17
N GLU A 157 -13.25 -25.12 0.35
CA GLU A 157 -14.32 -24.90 -0.63
C GLU A 157 -13.82 -24.90 -2.08
N GLY A 158 -13.06 -25.91 -2.46
CA GLY A 158 -12.72 -26.17 -3.87
C GLY A 158 -11.68 -25.20 -4.48
N TRP A 159 -10.80 -24.62 -3.67
CA TRP A 159 -9.72 -23.73 -4.11
C TRP A 159 -10.17 -22.38 -4.70
N LEU A 160 -11.42 -21.98 -4.48
CA LEU A 160 -11.87 -20.64 -4.87
C LEU A 160 -11.18 -19.59 -4.00
N GLU A 161 -10.70 -18.52 -4.63
CA GLU A 161 -10.17 -17.37 -3.90
C GLU A 161 -11.29 -16.69 -3.10
N PHE A 162 -11.06 -16.38 -1.82
CA PHE A 162 -12.03 -15.66 -0.99
C PHE A 162 -12.46 -14.33 -1.60
N GLY A 163 -11.54 -13.65 -2.31
CA GLY A 163 -11.75 -12.34 -2.92
C GLY A 163 -12.37 -12.36 -4.32
N THR A 164 -12.83 -13.50 -4.84
CA THR A 164 -13.51 -13.58 -6.14
C THR A 164 -15.00 -13.80 -6.03
N ASN A 165 -15.50 -14.14 -4.83
CA ASN A 165 -16.90 -14.35 -4.54
C ASN A 165 -17.36 -13.40 -3.41
N PRO A 166 -18.42 -12.58 -3.59
CA PRO A 166 -18.85 -11.60 -2.59
C PRO A 166 -19.35 -12.24 -1.29
N GLU A 167 -20.03 -13.38 -1.35
CA GLU A 167 -20.51 -14.09 -0.18
C GLU A 167 -19.38 -14.63 0.67
N MET A 168 -18.35 -15.20 0.03
CA MET A 168 -17.13 -15.67 0.70
C MET A 168 -16.33 -14.52 1.28
N THR A 169 -16.21 -13.41 0.52
CA THR A 169 -15.60 -12.17 1.01
C THR A 169 -16.29 -11.69 2.28
N PHE A 170 -17.62 -11.60 2.27
CA PHE A 170 -18.39 -11.20 3.45
C PHE A 170 -18.15 -12.13 4.64
N LYS A 171 -18.25 -13.44 4.44
CA LYS A 171 -18.07 -14.45 5.52
C LYS A 171 -16.70 -14.31 6.19
N VAL A 172 -15.61 -14.27 5.39
CA VAL A 172 -14.25 -14.24 5.95
C VAL A 172 -13.93 -12.89 6.61
N VAL A 173 -14.32 -11.78 6.01
CA VAL A 173 -14.08 -10.45 6.58
C VAL A 173 -14.87 -10.25 7.88
N ASN A 174 -16.16 -10.64 7.91
CA ASN A 174 -16.99 -10.56 9.10
C ASN A 174 -16.46 -11.41 10.26
N ALA A 175 -15.94 -12.61 9.95
CA ALA A 175 -15.30 -13.46 10.93
C ALA A 175 -14.05 -12.81 11.52
N VAL A 176 -13.14 -12.31 10.67
CA VAL A 176 -11.91 -11.63 11.09
C VAL A 176 -12.19 -10.37 11.90
N ARG A 177 -13.20 -9.55 11.49
CA ARG A 177 -13.55 -8.33 12.23
C ARG A 177 -13.90 -8.61 13.70
N LYS A 178 -14.51 -9.74 13.98
CA LYS A 178 -14.86 -10.18 15.35
C LYS A 178 -13.66 -10.66 16.16
N CYS A 179 -12.55 -10.98 15.50
CA CYS A 179 -11.36 -11.57 16.12
C CYS A 179 -10.30 -10.55 16.55
N THR A 180 -10.40 -9.28 16.13
CA THR A 180 -9.39 -8.26 16.45
C THR A 180 -10.03 -6.90 16.69
N LYS A 181 -9.36 -6.04 17.47
CA LYS A 181 -9.73 -4.62 17.65
C LYS A 181 -8.93 -3.70 16.73
N LEU A 182 -7.86 -4.19 16.10
CA LEU A 182 -7.06 -3.41 15.17
C LEU A 182 -7.86 -3.08 13.91
N PRO A 183 -7.58 -1.96 13.24
CA PRO A 183 -8.14 -1.65 11.94
C PRO A 183 -7.86 -2.79 10.94
N VAL A 184 -8.92 -3.21 10.21
CA VAL A 184 -8.85 -4.25 9.18
C VAL A 184 -8.94 -3.61 7.81
N ILE A 185 -7.84 -3.67 7.06
CA ILE A 185 -7.73 -3.24 5.67
C ILE A 185 -7.91 -4.49 4.81
N VAL A 186 -8.89 -4.53 3.92
CA VAL A 186 -9.10 -5.69 3.04
C VAL A 186 -8.43 -5.44 1.69
N LYS A 187 -7.50 -6.32 1.30
CA LYS A 187 -6.77 -6.23 0.03
C LYS A 187 -7.49 -7.00 -1.06
N LEU A 188 -8.02 -6.24 -2.05
CA LEU A 188 -8.85 -6.76 -3.12
C LEU A 188 -8.04 -7.33 -4.29
N SER A 189 -8.56 -8.45 -4.86
CA SER A 189 -8.05 -9.05 -6.09
C SER A 189 -8.57 -8.29 -7.32
N PRO A 190 -7.73 -8.03 -8.33
CA PRO A 190 -8.19 -7.49 -9.62
C PRO A 190 -8.77 -8.57 -10.54
N ASN A 191 -8.65 -9.85 -10.18
CA ASN A 191 -9.01 -10.99 -11.05
C ASN A 191 -10.52 -11.31 -10.94
N VAL A 192 -11.33 -10.27 -11.09
CA VAL A 192 -12.79 -10.30 -11.01
C VAL A 192 -13.41 -9.46 -12.14
N THR A 193 -14.64 -9.76 -12.51
CA THR A 193 -15.36 -9.00 -13.55
C THR A 193 -15.72 -7.60 -13.05
N ASP A 194 -16.20 -7.49 -11.81
CA ASP A 194 -16.57 -6.23 -11.17
C ASP A 194 -16.04 -6.18 -9.72
N ILE A 195 -15.00 -5.39 -9.50
CA ILE A 195 -14.37 -5.22 -8.20
C ILE A 195 -15.28 -4.51 -7.19
N THR A 196 -16.27 -3.73 -7.67
CA THR A 196 -17.15 -2.97 -6.79
C THR A 196 -18.09 -3.86 -5.97
N VAL A 197 -18.46 -5.02 -6.52
CA VAL A 197 -19.26 -6.03 -5.83
C VAL A 197 -18.50 -6.61 -4.65
N ILE A 198 -17.23 -6.93 -4.84
CA ILE A 198 -16.35 -7.44 -3.78
C ILE A 198 -16.06 -6.35 -2.74
N ALA A 199 -15.83 -5.11 -3.20
CA ALA A 199 -15.60 -3.96 -2.31
C ALA A 199 -16.79 -3.72 -1.37
N LYS A 200 -18.02 -3.73 -1.89
CA LYS A 200 -19.25 -3.62 -1.08
C LYS A 200 -19.34 -4.75 -0.05
N ALA A 201 -19.17 -5.99 -0.49
CA ALA A 201 -19.24 -7.14 0.41
C ALA A 201 -18.21 -7.05 1.55
N ALA A 202 -16.97 -6.58 1.27
CA ALA A 202 -15.95 -6.37 2.29
C ALA A 202 -16.33 -5.26 3.29
N VAL A 203 -16.87 -4.13 2.81
CA VAL A 203 -17.30 -3.00 3.66
C VAL A 203 -18.52 -3.40 4.51
N ASP A 204 -19.50 -4.04 3.92
CA ASP A 204 -20.70 -4.52 4.61
C ASP A 204 -20.36 -5.55 5.70
N ALA A 205 -19.25 -6.29 5.51
CA ALA A 205 -18.72 -7.24 6.49
C ALA A 205 -17.90 -6.59 7.61
N GLY A 206 -17.63 -5.28 7.55
CA GLY A 206 -16.91 -4.51 8.56
C GLY A 206 -15.45 -4.23 8.27
N ALA A 207 -15.04 -4.19 6.99
CA ALA A 207 -13.73 -3.65 6.61
C ALA A 207 -13.64 -2.16 6.97
N ASP A 208 -12.57 -1.76 7.65
CA ASP A 208 -12.35 -0.35 8.05
C ASP A 208 -11.71 0.48 6.91
N ALA A 209 -10.99 -0.19 5.99
CA ALA A 209 -10.42 0.39 4.78
C ALA A 209 -10.23 -0.70 3.72
N LEU A 210 -10.02 -0.30 2.46
CA LEU A 210 -9.70 -1.21 1.37
C LEU A 210 -8.34 -0.86 0.75
N SER A 211 -7.54 -1.88 0.41
CA SER A 211 -6.36 -1.71 -0.44
C SER A 211 -6.56 -2.44 -1.76
N LEU A 212 -6.22 -1.81 -2.87
CA LEU A 212 -6.42 -2.34 -4.21
C LEU A 212 -5.43 -1.73 -5.22
N ILE A 213 -4.83 -2.55 -6.07
CA ILE A 213 -5.17 -3.94 -6.38
C ILE A 213 -4.03 -4.89 -5.98
N ASN A 214 -4.35 -6.17 -5.82
CA ASN A 214 -3.35 -7.23 -5.85
C ASN A 214 -2.85 -7.42 -7.29
N THR A 215 -2.00 -8.41 -7.55
CA THR A 215 -1.42 -8.68 -8.87
C THR A 215 -2.45 -9.27 -9.85
N LEU A 216 -2.32 -8.92 -11.14
CA LEU A 216 -3.09 -9.55 -12.21
C LEU A 216 -2.51 -10.92 -12.54
N SER A 217 -3.37 -11.90 -12.79
CA SER A 217 -2.95 -13.22 -13.24
C SER A 217 -2.32 -13.14 -14.62
N GLY A 218 -1.18 -13.78 -14.83
CA GLY A 218 -0.46 -13.79 -16.09
C GLY A 218 0.52 -14.95 -16.21
N MET A 219 1.10 -15.12 -17.41
CA MET A 219 2.14 -16.12 -17.67
C MET A 219 3.19 -15.61 -18.64
N ALA A 220 4.36 -16.24 -18.63
CA ALA A 220 5.41 -16.04 -19.63
C ALA A 220 5.90 -17.39 -20.17
N VAL A 221 6.19 -17.43 -21.48
CA VAL A 221 6.62 -18.63 -22.18
C VAL A 221 8.01 -18.43 -22.76
N ASP A 222 8.87 -19.44 -22.65
CA ASP A 222 10.12 -19.54 -23.35
C ASP A 222 9.89 -20.26 -24.69
N ILE A 223 10.06 -19.57 -25.79
CA ILE A 223 9.81 -20.08 -27.14
C ILE A 223 10.82 -21.17 -27.57
N ASN A 224 12.03 -21.14 -27.02
CA ASN A 224 13.08 -22.08 -27.37
C ASN A 224 12.86 -23.44 -26.71
N THR A 225 12.54 -23.42 -25.42
CA THR A 225 12.26 -24.63 -24.63
C THR A 225 10.79 -25.07 -24.69
N ARG A 226 9.89 -24.18 -25.18
CA ARG A 226 8.43 -24.35 -25.21
C ARG A 226 7.84 -24.64 -23.83
N ARG A 227 8.42 -24.03 -22.77
CA ARG A 227 8.03 -24.21 -21.39
C ARG A 227 7.62 -22.88 -20.75
N PRO A 228 6.80 -22.89 -19.68
CA PRO A 228 6.59 -21.71 -18.84
C PRO A 228 7.91 -21.23 -18.25
N LYS A 229 8.09 -19.91 -18.15
CA LYS A 229 9.26 -19.32 -17.49
C LYS A 229 9.19 -19.37 -15.97
N LEU A 230 7.98 -19.49 -15.42
CA LEU A 230 7.76 -19.70 -13.98
C LEU A 230 7.57 -21.18 -13.67
N GLY A 231 8.13 -21.65 -12.56
CA GLY A 231 7.97 -23.03 -12.11
C GLY A 231 6.52 -23.43 -11.82
N ASN A 232 5.67 -22.47 -11.44
CA ASN A 232 4.23 -22.65 -11.19
C ASN A 232 3.34 -22.25 -12.39
N VAL A 233 3.88 -22.17 -13.60
CA VAL A 233 3.18 -21.81 -14.86
C VAL A 233 2.60 -20.39 -14.82
N ILE A 234 1.68 -20.11 -13.91
CA ILE A 234 0.98 -18.84 -13.73
C ILE A 234 1.59 -18.06 -12.57
N GLY A 235 1.67 -16.75 -12.69
CA GLY A 235 2.13 -15.83 -11.66
C GLY A 235 1.33 -14.54 -11.63
N GLY A 236 1.60 -13.70 -10.62
CA GLY A 236 1.02 -12.37 -10.51
C GLY A 236 1.86 -11.34 -11.25
N LEU A 237 1.25 -10.62 -12.20
CA LEU A 237 1.84 -9.47 -12.90
C LEU A 237 1.76 -8.23 -12.02
N SER A 238 2.88 -7.53 -11.89
CA SER A 238 3.03 -6.24 -11.19
C SER A 238 3.92 -5.27 -11.96
N GLY A 239 4.05 -4.04 -11.47
CA GLY A 239 4.84 -2.98 -12.11
C GLY A 239 4.02 -2.09 -13.04
N PRO A 240 4.64 -1.23 -13.86
CA PRO A 240 3.97 -0.20 -14.67
C PRO A 240 2.83 -0.71 -15.55
N ALA A 241 2.93 -1.94 -16.04
CA ALA A 241 1.91 -2.55 -16.90
C ALA A 241 0.50 -2.58 -16.29
N ILE A 242 0.38 -2.67 -14.95
CA ILE A 242 -0.93 -2.77 -14.30
C ILE A 242 -1.51 -1.43 -13.83
N LYS A 243 -0.75 -0.31 -13.91
CA LYS A 243 -1.20 1.00 -13.40
C LYS A 243 -2.55 1.44 -13.97
N PRO A 244 -2.81 1.40 -15.29
CA PRO A 244 -4.09 1.83 -15.83
C PRO A 244 -5.28 1.02 -15.32
N VAL A 245 -5.08 -0.27 -15.09
CA VAL A 245 -6.11 -1.16 -14.52
C VAL A 245 -6.37 -0.80 -13.06
N ALA A 246 -5.30 -0.59 -12.29
CA ALA A 246 -5.38 -0.21 -10.88
C ALA A 246 -6.09 1.13 -10.69
N LEU A 247 -5.73 2.16 -11.48
CA LEU A 247 -6.38 3.48 -11.46
C LEU A 247 -7.89 3.38 -11.73
N LYS A 248 -8.28 2.63 -12.80
CA LYS A 248 -9.70 2.40 -13.11
C LYS A 248 -10.43 1.76 -11.93
N MET A 249 -9.85 0.71 -11.34
CA MET A 249 -10.48 -0.02 -10.24
C MET A 249 -10.61 0.83 -8.97
N VAL A 250 -9.58 1.61 -8.61
CA VAL A 250 -9.66 2.57 -7.49
C VAL A 250 -10.76 3.58 -7.73
N TRP A 251 -10.84 4.18 -8.92
CA TRP A 251 -11.88 5.13 -9.29
C TRP A 251 -13.30 4.54 -9.18
N GLN A 252 -13.50 3.29 -9.64
CA GLN A 252 -14.79 2.62 -9.54
C GLN A 252 -15.19 2.37 -8.06
N VAL A 253 -14.24 1.88 -7.25
CA VAL A 253 -14.49 1.59 -5.83
C VAL A 253 -14.71 2.88 -5.05
N ALA A 254 -13.95 3.96 -5.33
CA ALA A 254 -14.11 5.26 -4.67
C ALA A 254 -15.52 5.87 -4.85
N LYS A 255 -16.20 5.55 -5.97
CA LYS A 255 -17.60 5.95 -6.21
C LYS A 255 -18.63 5.06 -5.52
N THR A 256 -18.20 3.95 -4.96
CA THR A 256 -19.10 2.87 -4.51
C THR A 256 -19.14 2.75 -2.98
N VAL A 257 -18.01 2.99 -2.31
CA VAL A 257 -17.87 2.85 -0.85
C VAL A 257 -17.36 4.14 -0.20
N GLN A 258 -17.56 4.26 1.12
CA GLN A 258 -17.17 5.47 1.87
C GLN A 258 -15.94 5.27 2.78
N VAL A 259 -15.38 4.05 2.84
CA VAL A 259 -14.17 3.79 3.63
C VAL A 259 -12.91 4.30 2.91
N PRO A 260 -11.82 4.63 3.63
CA PRO A 260 -10.56 5.03 3.02
C PRO A 260 -10.03 3.97 2.06
N LEU A 261 -9.49 4.42 0.91
CA LEU A 261 -8.88 3.55 -0.08
C LEU A 261 -7.37 3.73 -0.11
N ILE A 262 -6.65 2.62 -0.26
CA ILE A 262 -5.20 2.59 -0.46
C ILE A 262 -4.92 2.06 -1.86
N GLY A 263 -4.39 2.90 -2.74
CA GLY A 263 -4.09 2.55 -4.13
C GLY A 263 -2.78 1.76 -4.26
N ILE A 264 -2.79 0.67 -5.03
CA ILE A 264 -1.63 -0.19 -5.28
C ILE A 264 -1.62 -0.59 -6.75
N GLY A 265 -0.44 -0.57 -7.37
CA GLY A 265 -0.23 -1.13 -8.71
C GLY A 265 0.44 -0.17 -9.68
N GLY A 266 1.69 -0.45 -10.02
CA GLY A 266 2.44 0.27 -11.03
C GLY A 266 2.89 1.68 -10.64
N ILE A 267 2.91 2.02 -9.37
CA ILE A 267 3.39 3.30 -8.85
C ILE A 267 4.92 3.28 -8.87
N MET A 268 5.51 4.12 -9.72
CA MET A 268 6.96 4.25 -9.91
C MET A 268 7.46 5.64 -9.53
N THR A 269 6.62 6.67 -9.65
CA THR A 269 6.94 8.07 -9.47
C THR A 269 5.93 8.78 -8.56
N ALA A 270 6.24 10.04 -8.20
CA ALA A 270 5.31 10.88 -7.43
C ALA A 270 4.04 11.20 -8.24
N GLU A 271 4.18 11.37 -9.54
CA GLU A 271 3.07 11.63 -10.45
C GLU A 271 2.09 10.46 -10.44
N ASP A 272 2.59 9.22 -10.48
CA ASP A 272 1.74 8.03 -10.36
C ASP A 272 0.96 8.03 -9.02
N ALA A 273 1.63 8.33 -7.91
CA ALA A 273 0.98 8.41 -6.59
C ALA A 273 -0.12 9.48 -6.57
N ILE A 274 0.12 10.62 -7.21
CA ILE A 274 -0.85 11.71 -7.34
C ILE A 274 -2.05 11.29 -8.19
N GLU A 275 -1.84 10.57 -9.31
CA GLU A 275 -2.93 10.01 -10.12
C GLU A 275 -3.85 9.14 -9.27
N PHE A 276 -3.29 8.28 -8.41
CA PHE A 276 -4.10 7.46 -7.50
C PHE A 276 -4.89 8.29 -6.49
N MET A 277 -4.32 9.36 -5.96
CA MET A 277 -5.04 10.26 -5.05
C MET A 277 -6.18 10.99 -5.78
N LEU A 278 -5.94 11.48 -7.00
CA LEU A 278 -6.96 12.13 -7.82
C LEU A 278 -8.18 11.24 -8.06
N VAL A 279 -7.99 9.95 -8.29
CA VAL A 279 -9.09 8.98 -8.50
C VAL A 279 -9.72 8.46 -7.21
N GLY A 280 -9.24 8.88 -6.01
CA GLY A 280 -9.91 8.62 -4.74
C GLY A 280 -9.10 7.84 -3.70
N ALA A 281 -7.85 7.50 -3.95
CA ALA A 281 -6.99 6.88 -2.94
C ALA A 281 -6.55 7.90 -1.87
N SER A 282 -6.74 7.56 -0.60
CA SER A 282 -6.28 8.36 0.54
C SER A 282 -4.80 8.13 0.88
N ALA A 283 -4.27 6.98 0.50
CA ALA A 283 -2.86 6.60 0.59
C ALA A 283 -2.51 5.66 -0.56
N VAL A 284 -1.22 5.39 -0.74
CA VAL A 284 -0.74 4.47 -1.79
C VAL A 284 0.33 3.53 -1.25
N GLN A 285 0.41 2.32 -1.83
CA GLN A 285 1.48 1.36 -1.54
C GLN A 285 2.41 1.23 -2.74
N VAL A 286 3.71 1.40 -2.50
CA VAL A 286 4.78 1.26 -3.49
C VAL A 286 5.34 -0.16 -3.43
N GLY A 287 5.25 -0.88 -4.54
CA GLY A 287 5.64 -2.29 -4.64
C GLY A 287 6.88 -2.51 -5.51
N THR A 288 6.68 -2.92 -6.74
CA THR A 288 7.73 -3.32 -7.72
C THR A 288 8.83 -2.26 -7.88
N ALA A 289 8.52 -0.97 -7.72
CA ALA A 289 9.50 0.12 -7.77
C ALA A 289 10.66 -0.08 -6.79
N ASN A 290 10.41 -0.66 -5.60
CA ASN A 290 11.45 -0.91 -4.60
C ASN A 290 12.49 -1.96 -5.03
N PHE A 291 12.18 -2.82 -6.01
CA PHE A 291 13.15 -3.75 -6.59
C PHE A 291 14.07 -3.08 -7.63
N ILE A 292 13.55 -2.04 -8.31
CA ILE A 292 14.30 -1.28 -9.32
C ILE A 292 15.15 -0.22 -8.64
N ASP A 293 14.56 0.50 -7.69
CA ASP A 293 15.22 1.52 -6.88
C ASP A 293 14.78 1.38 -5.42
N PRO A 294 15.65 0.85 -4.55
CA PRO A 294 15.33 0.67 -3.13
C PRO A 294 14.94 1.96 -2.40
N SER A 295 15.29 3.14 -2.94
CA SER A 295 14.92 4.45 -2.41
C SER A 295 13.63 5.05 -3.04
N ALA A 296 12.97 4.33 -3.94
CA ALA A 296 11.81 4.84 -4.71
C ALA A 296 10.73 5.44 -3.81
N SER A 297 10.37 4.77 -2.72
CA SER A 297 9.34 5.27 -1.79
C SER A 297 9.69 6.64 -1.22
N ILE A 298 10.95 6.91 -0.91
CA ILE A 298 11.41 8.22 -0.40
C ILE A 298 11.35 9.29 -1.48
N LYS A 299 11.80 8.97 -2.70
CA LYS A 299 11.71 9.89 -3.86
C LYS A 299 10.26 10.26 -4.17
N ILE A 300 9.34 9.30 -4.03
CA ILE A 300 7.90 9.53 -4.21
C ILE A 300 7.37 10.50 -3.13
N ILE A 301 7.76 10.34 -1.86
CA ILE A 301 7.37 11.28 -0.79
C ILE A 301 7.85 12.69 -1.13
N GLU A 302 9.12 12.86 -1.50
CA GLU A 302 9.71 14.16 -1.85
C GLU A 302 9.03 14.78 -3.07
N GLY A 303 8.72 13.99 -4.08
CA GLY A 303 8.04 14.44 -5.28
C GLY A 303 6.59 14.89 -4.99
N VAL A 304 5.84 14.15 -4.17
CA VAL A 304 4.48 14.53 -3.73
C VAL A 304 4.53 15.82 -2.91
N GLU A 305 5.47 15.95 -1.97
CA GLU A 305 5.67 17.19 -1.20
C GLU A 305 5.98 18.38 -2.11
N GLY A 306 6.85 18.16 -3.09
CA GLY A 306 7.18 19.17 -4.11
C GLY A 306 5.97 19.59 -4.95
N TYR A 307 5.14 18.63 -5.36
CA TYR A 307 3.90 18.90 -6.10
C TYR A 307 2.92 19.75 -5.27
N PHE A 308 2.72 19.40 -3.99
CA PHE A 308 1.85 20.15 -3.09
C PHE A 308 2.32 21.60 -2.92
N LYS A 309 3.63 21.81 -2.73
CA LYS A 309 4.23 23.14 -2.63
C LYS A 309 4.03 23.98 -3.91
N ARG A 310 4.27 23.37 -5.08
CA ARG A 310 4.14 24.08 -6.38
C ARG A 310 2.70 24.46 -6.69
N ASN A 311 1.73 23.61 -6.33
CA ASN A 311 0.32 23.79 -6.65
C ASN A 311 -0.49 24.45 -5.51
N GLY A 312 0.13 24.81 -4.40
CA GLY A 312 -0.54 25.45 -3.26
C GLY A 312 -1.53 24.56 -2.53
N ILE A 313 -1.40 23.22 -2.67
CA ILE A 313 -2.25 22.23 -1.99
C ILE A 313 -1.83 22.16 -0.53
N LYS A 314 -2.79 22.26 0.39
CA LYS A 314 -2.51 22.33 1.83
C LYS A 314 -2.55 20.98 2.51
N SER A 315 -3.30 20.01 1.98
CA SER A 315 -3.49 18.69 2.58
C SER A 315 -3.82 17.61 1.54
N VAL A 316 -3.55 16.36 1.87
CA VAL A 316 -3.91 15.20 1.05
C VAL A 316 -5.41 15.17 0.75
N LYS A 317 -6.24 15.58 1.73
CA LYS A 317 -7.70 15.59 1.59
C LYS A 317 -8.20 16.47 0.44
N GLU A 318 -7.49 17.56 0.11
CA GLU A 318 -7.86 18.43 -1.02
C GLU A 318 -7.68 17.75 -2.39
N LEU A 319 -6.76 16.76 -2.44
CA LEU A 319 -6.43 16.06 -3.68
C LEU A 319 -7.27 14.79 -3.88
N VAL A 320 -7.64 14.11 -2.78
CA VAL A 320 -8.37 12.84 -2.84
C VAL A 320 -9.72 13.01 -3.53
N GLY A 321 -9.90 12.25 -4.64
CA GLY A 321 -11.15 12.25 -5.40
C GLY A 321 -11.43 13.54 -6.19
N SER A 322 -10.43 14.40 -6.39
CA SER A 322 -10.59 15.70 -7.09
C SER A 322 -10.45 15.59 -8.61
N LEU A 323 -10.49 14.41 -9.20
CA LEU A 323 -10.50 14.20 -10.64
C LEU A 323 -11.73 14.90 -11.26
N ARG A 324 -11.49 15.74 -12.30
CA ARG A 324 -12.51 16.52 -13.02
C ARG A 324 -12.95 15.82 -14.30
#